data_abddde6d7569fa85bef3c704a7a96d36
#
_entry.id   abddde6d7569fa85bef3c704a7a96d36
#
_cell.length_a   1.000
_cell.length_b   1.000
_cell.length_c   1.000
_cell.angle_alpha   90.00
_cell.angle_beta   90.00
_cell.angle_gamma   90.00
#
_symmetry.space_group_name_H-M   'P 1'
#
loop_
_entity.id
_entity.type
_entity.pdbx_description
1 polymer ?
#
loop_
_entity_poly.entity_id
_entity_poly.type
_entity_poly.pdbx_seq_one_letter_code
_entity_poly.pdbx_strand_id
1 'polypeptide(L)'
;MYDRFRMDGMVVVITGSGRGIGRGIAVGVADCGADVVITARRQHEIDAVVAEVQARGRRAIGVAGDITDGGFVAELVARTVREFGRLDVWVSNAGGSEHKGTYPTIDMPDEHWDAQFGLNLRPHFLAAKACAAVMQPGSSLIGISSTSSLGPAPSFAAYGAAKAAMNHLTRTLATELGPRGIRANALAVGIVPTESLTTIGGITDEALPSLARSIPLGRLGEPLDVAAAVVYLASPAGSFVTGQTLAVAGGRG
;
A
#
# COMPACT_ATOMS: atom_id res chain seq x y z
N MET A 1 -5.43 3.80 -26.03
CA MET A 1 -5.64 4.30 -24.66
C MET A 1 -5.53 3.16 -23.62
N TYR A 2 -6.21 2.04 -23.81
CA TYR A 2 -6.16 0.87 -22.91
C TYR A 2 -4.74 0.32 -22.69
N ASP A 3 -3.89 0.32 -23.73
CA ASP A 3 -2.50 -0.15 -23.64
C ASP A 3 -1.67 0.61 -22.62
N ARG A 4 -2.05 1.85 -22.27
CA ARG A 4 -1.34 2.62 -21.24
C ARG A 4 -1.55 2.10 -19.83
N PHE A 5 -2.57 1.29 -19.57
CA PHE A 5 -2.81 0.63 -18.29
C PHE A 5 -2.14 -0.75 -18.20
N ARG A 6 -1.54 -1.23 -19.29
CA ARG A 6 -0.77 -2.47 -19.29
C ARG A 6 0.52 -2.28 -18.51
N MET A 7 0.90 -3.36 -17.81
CA MET A 7 2.09 -3.44 -16.96
C MET A 7 3.00 -4.59 -17.39
N ASP A 8 2.92 -5.00 -18.67
CA ASP A 8 3.72 -6.11 -19.20
C ASP A 8 5.22 -5.87 -19.01
N GLY A 9 5.90 -6.85 -18.46
CA GLY A 9 7.34 -6.80 -18.18
C GLY A 9 7.73 -5.92 -16.99
N MET A 10 6.76 -5.34 -16.26
CA MET A 10 7.01 -4.64 -15.00
C MET A 10 7.05 -5.62 -13.83
N VAL A 11 7.85 -5.31 -12.82
CA VAL A 11 7.96 -6.05 -11.56
C VAL A 11 7.46 -5.17 -10.42
N VAL A 12 6.46 -5.67 -9.70
CA VAL A 12 5.78 -4.96 -8.61
C VAL A 12 6.02 -5.66 -7.28
N VAL A 13 6.60 -4.96 -6.31
CA VAL A 13 6.67 -5.42 -4.91
C VAL A 13 5.51 -4.81 -4.14
N ILE A 14 4.78 -5.64 -3.40
CA ILE A 14 3.65 -5.19 -2.57
C ILE A 14 3.83 -5.70 -1.14
N THR A 15 3.95 -4.79 -0.18
CA THR A 15 4.07 -5.16 1.23
C THR A 15 2.72 -5.43 1.86
N GLY A 16 2.66 -6.40 2.79
CA GLY A 16 1.39 -6.81 3.41
C GLY A 16 0.40 -7.41 2.41
N SER A 17 0.90 -8.14 1.40
CA SER A 17 0.09 -8.63 0.28
C SER A 17 -0.43 -10.06 0.44
N GLY A 18 -0.28 -10.67 1.62
CA GLY A 18 -0.85 -12.01 1.88
C GLY A 18 -2.38 -12.05 1.98
N ARG A 19 -3.04 -10.90 2.20
CA ARG A 19 -4.51 -10.80 2.34
C ARG A 19 -5.01 -9.38 2.07
N GLY A 20 -6.32 -9.19 2.14
CA GLY A 20 -7.01 -7.89 2.14
C GLY A 20 -6.66 -7.02 0.93
N ILE A 21 -6.40 -5.74 1.17
CA ILE A 21 -6.07 -4.75 0.14
C ILE A 21 -4.82 -5.18 -0.64
N GLY A 22 -3.77 -5.61 0.05
CA GLY A 22 -2.50 -6.00 -0.59
C GLY A 22 -2.65 -7.20 -1.53
N ARG A 23 -3.46 -8.21 -1.17
CA ARG A 23 -3.82 -9.32 -2.07
C ARG A 23 -4.60 -8.80 -3.29
N GLY A 24 -5.60 -7.92 -3.08
CA GLY A 24 -6.34 -7.33 -4.19
C GLY A 24 -5.45 -6.54 -5.15
N ILE A 25 -4.47 -5.79 -4.63
CA ILE A 25 -3.48 -5.09 -5.46
C ILE A 25 -2.62 -6.10 -6.24
N ALA A 26 -2.13 -7.19 -5.60
CA ALA A 26 -1.32 -8.20 -6.25
C ALA A 26 -2.04 -8.86 -7.43
N VAL A 27 -3.31 -9.22 -7.23
CA VAL A 27 -4.18 -9.78 -8.27
C VAL A 27 -4.43 -8.75 -9.38
N GLY A 28 -4.78 -7.50 -9.05
CA GLY A 28 -5.11 -6.48 -10.05
C GLY A 28 -3.92 -6.08 -10.92
N VAL A 29 -2.71 -5.97 -10.37
CA VAL A 29 -1.51 -5.68 -11.20
C VAL A 29 -1.12 -6.88 -12.06
N ALA A 30 -1.33 -8.11 -11.58
CA ALA A 30 -1.13 -9.32 -12.36
C ALA A 30 -2.09 -9.41 -13.55
N ASP A 31 -3.38 -9.07 -13.36
CA ASP A 31 -4.37 -8.99 -14.44
C ASP A 31 -3.96 -7.96 -15.51
N CYS A 32 -3.20 -6.93 -15.13
CA CYS A 32 -2.65 -5.93 -16.05
C CYS A 32 -1.29 -6.32 -16.67
N GLY A 33 -0.74 -7.49 -16.34
CA GLY A 33 0.45 -8.05 -16.99
C GLY A 33 1.75 -7.94 -16.17
N ALA A 34 1.71 -7.48 -14.91
CA ALA A 34 2.90 -7.38 -14.07
C ALA A 34 3.31 -8.73 -13.46
N ASP A 35 4.61 -8.91 -13.26
CA ASP A 35 5.16 -9.92 -12.37
C ASP A 35 5.19 -9.37 -10.92
N VAL A 36 4.98 -10.21 -9.91
CA VAL A 36 4.68 -9.76 -8.55
C VAL A 36 5.56 -10.39 -7.48
N VAL A 37 6.05 -9.56 -6.57
CA VAL A 37 6.67 -10.01 -5.32
C VAL A 37 5.71 -9.78 -4.17
N ILE A 38 5.28 -10.89 -3.56
CA ILE A 38 4.33 -10.93 -2.45
C ILE A 38 5.12 -11.02 -1.14
N THR A 39 4.89 -10.09 -0.21
CA THR A 39 5.52 -10.17 1.11
C THR A 39 4.53 -9.88 2.24
N ALA A 40 4.60 -10.72 3.26
CA ALA A 40 3.84 -10.63 4.50
C ALA A 40 4.58 -11.42 5.61
N ARG A 41 4.01 -11.48 6.81
CA ARG A 41 4.62 -12.23 7.91
C ARG A 41 4.32 -13.73 7.88
N ARG A 42 3.20 -14.14 7.26
CA ARG A 42 2.71 -15.54 7.29
C ARG A 42 2.89 -16.20 5.92
N GLN A 43 3.72 -17.26 5.88
CA GLN A 43 4.08 -17.94 4.64
C GLN A 43 2.86 -18.51 3.90
N HIS A 44 1.92 -19.17 4.61
CA HIS A 44 0.76 -19.78 3.97
C HIS A 44 -0.16 -18.77 3.26
N GLU A 45 -0.28 -17.52 3.77
CA GLU A 45 -1.03 -16.45 3.09
C GLU A 45 -0.29 -16.00 1.82
N ILE A 46 1.05 -15.92 1.90
CA ILE A 46 1.90 -15.58 0.77
C ILE A 46 1.74 -16.62 -0.34
N ASP A 47 1.84 -17.91 0.00
CA ASP A 47 1.78 -19.02 -0.96
C ASP A 47 0.45 -19.05 -1.71
N ALA A 48 -0.66 -18.76 -1.01
CA ALA A 48 -1.97 -18.67 -1.62
C ALA A 48 -2.03 -17.56 -2.68
N VAL A 49 -1.49 -16.37 -2.39
CA VAL A 49 -1.49 -15.24 -3.34
C VAL A 49 -0.50 -15.46 -4.48
N VAL A 50 0.65 -16.08 -4.22
CA VAL A 50 1.58 -16.51 -5.29
C VAL A 50 0.87 -17.40 -6.29
N ALA A 51 0.15 -18.43 -5.82
CA ALA A 51 -0.61 -19.32 -6.69
C ALA A 51 -1.68 -18.58 -7.52
N GLU A 52 -2.37 -17.60 -6.93
CA GLU A 52 -3.36 -16.79 -7.64
C GLU A 52 -2.75 -15.94 -8.76
N VAL A 53 -1.57 -15.36 -8.53
CA VAL A 53 -0.84 -14.58 -9.55
C VAL A 53 -0.33 -15.50 -10.66
N GLN A 54 0.22 -16.67 -10.30
CA GLN A 54 0.71 -17.65 -11.26
C GLN A 54 -0.41 -18.24 -12.13
N ALA A 55 -1.62 -18.41 -11.57
CA ALA A 55 -2.80 -18.85 -12.33
C ALA A 55 -3.23 -17.82 -13.41
N ARG A 56 -2.76 -16.56 -13.33
CA ARG A 56 -2.92 -15.51 -14.34
C ARG A 56 -1.80 -15.49 -15.39
N GLY A 57 -0.93 -16.49 -15.36
CA GLY A 57 0.21 -16.59 -16.28
C GLY A 57 1.35 -15.59 -15.97
N ARG A 58 1.38 -15.04 -14.75
CA ARG A 58 2.44 -14.11 -14.34
C ARG A 58 3.45 -14.82 -13.41
N ARG A 59 4.71 -14.32 -13.43
CA ARG A 59 5.71 -14.78 -12.47
C ARG A 59 5.40 -14.17 -11.11
N ALA A 60 5.53 -14.98 -10.05
CA ALA A 60 5.42 -14.51 -8.69
C ALA A 60 6.39 -15.21 -7.77
N ILE A 61 6.95 -14.48 -6.81
CA ILE A 61 7.69 -15.03 -5.68
C ILE A 61 7.10 -14.52 -4.38
N GLY A 62 7.18 -15.34 -3.35
CA GLY A 62 6.79 -15.01 -1.99
C GLY A 62 8.01 -14.85 -1.08
N VAL A 63 7.99 -13.83 -0.22
CA VAL A 63 9.06 -13.58 0.75
C VAL A 63 8.44 -13.23 2.10
N ALA A 64 8.56 -14.15 3.06
CA ALA A 64 8.08 -13.90 4.43
C ALA A 64 9.07 -13.02 5.21
N GLY A 65 8.54 -12.04 5.94
CA GLY A 65 9.35 -11.19 6.82
C GLY A 65 8.60 -10.02 7.42
N ASP A 66 9.29 -9.28 8.25
CA ASP A 66 8.77 -8.09 8.93
C ASP A 66 9.28 -6.82 8.23
N ILE A 67 8.36 -6.05 7.68
CA ILE A 67 8.67 -4.82 6.97
C ILE A 67 9.20 -3.69 7.87
N THR A 68 9.06 -3.83 9.19
CA THR A 68 9.63 -2.86 10.14
C THR A 68 11.15 -3.06 10.33
N ASP A 69 11.69 -4.20 9.92
CA ASP A 69 13.12 -4.48 9.85
C ASP A 69 13.74 -3.90 8.56
N GLY A 70 14.63 -2.93 8.73
CA GLY A 70 15.32 -2.29 7.61
C GLY A 70 16.25 -3.23 6.84
N GLY A 71 16.82 -4.23 7.50
CA GLY A 71 17.63 -5.28 6.88
C GLY A 71 16.79 -6.14 5.95
N PHE A 72 15.59 -6.53 6.41
CA PHE A 72 14.63 -7.27 5.59
C PHE A 72 14.20 -6.46 4.34
N VAL A 73 13.91 -5.16 4.48
CA VAL A 73 13.52 -4.30 3.34
C VAL A 73 14.62 -4.25 2.28
N ALA A 74 15.88 -4.07 2.71
CA ALA A 74 17.02 -4.04 1.79
C ALA A 74 17.20 -5.39 1.06
N GLU A 75 17.10 -6.50 1.79
CA GLU A 75 17.20 -7.84 1.20
C GLU A 75 16.03 -8.16 0.25
N LEU A 76 14.82 -7.72 0.58
CA LEU A 76 13.66 -7.89 -0.30
C LEU A 76 13.86 -7.19 -1.66
N VAL A 77 14.40 -5.96 -1.65
CA VAL A 77 14.74 -5.23 -2.88
C VAL A 77 15.85 -5.97 -3.64
N ALA A 78 16.93 -6.38 -2.95
CA ALA A 78 18.03 -7.10 -3.57
C ALA A 78 17.57 -8.44 -4.18
N ARG A 79 16.74 -9.19 -3.48
CA ARG A 79 16.16 -10.45 -3.96
C ARG A 79 15.26 -10.23 -5.18
N THR A 80 14.44 -9.16 -5.18
CA THR A 80 13.61 -8.81 -6.33
C THR A 80 14.46 -8.58 -7.57
N VAL A 81 15.54 -7.81 -7.45
CA VAL A 81 16.45 -7.56 -8.58
C VAL A 81 17.18 -8.83 -9.02
N ARG A 82 17.60 -9.70 -8.10
CA ARG A 82 18.23 -11.00 -8.47
C ARG A 82 17.29 -11.91 -9.26
N GLU A 83 16.02 -11.99 -8.86
CA GLU A 83 15.05 -12.94 -9.44
C GLU A 83 14.43 -12.43 -10.75
N PHE A 84 14.23 -11.12 -10.88
CA PHE A 84 13.52 -10.52 -12.01
C PHE A 84 14.38 -9.61 -12.89
N GLY A 85 15.59 -9.24 -12.44
CA GLY A 85 16.49 -8.31 -13.13
C GLY A 85 16.11 -6.84 -12.98
N ARG A 86 14.99 -6.51 -12.31
CA ARG A 86 14.45 -5.15 -12.19
C ARG A 86 13.49 -5.00 -11.02
N LEU A 87 13.21 -3.75 -10.67
CA LEU A 87 12.12 -3.34 -9.77
C LEU A 87 11.51 -2.05 -10.32
N ASP A 88 10.25 -2.11 -10.75
CA ASP A 88 9.57 -0.98 -11.37
C ASP A 88 8.60 -0.28 -10.44
N VAL A 89 7.90 -1.04 -9.60
CA VAL A 89 6.90 -0.49 -8.70
C VAL A 89 7.07 -1.06 -7.30
N TRP A 90 7.08 -0.16 -6.33
CA TRP A 90 6.98 -0.55 -4.92
C TRP A 90 5.69 0.00 -4.32
N VAL A 91 4.89 -0.88 -3.72
CA VAL A 91 3.66 -0.51 -3.02
C VAL A 91 3.84 -0.74 -1.52
N SER A 92 3.97 0.35 -0.76
CA SER A 92 3.99 0.34 0.71
C SER A 92 2.55 0.21 1.22
N ASN A 93 2.05 -1.03 1.28
CA ASN A 93 0.69 -1.33 1.73
C ASN A 93 0.65 -1.87 3.17
N ALA A 94 1.69 -2.57 3.63
CA ALA A 94 1.74 -3.06 5.00
C ALA A 94 1.54 -1.91 6.01
N GLY A 95 0.65 -2.10 6.95
CA GLY A 95 0.27 -1.10 7.93
C GLY A 95 -1.14 -1.36 8.45
N GLY A 96 -1.63 -0.45 9.26
CA GLY A 96 -2.98 -0.50 9.84
C GLY A 96 -3.02 0.19 11.21
N SER A 97 -4.22 0.38 11.72
CA SER A 97 -4.44 0.90 13.07
C SER A 97 -4.37 -0.22 14.15
N GLU A 98 -3.77 -1.34 13.83
CA GLU A 98 -3.88 -2.67 14.46
C GLU A 98 -3.37 -2.78 15.89
N HIS A 99 -2.76 -1.77 16.46
CA HIS A 99 -2.20 -1.88 17.79
C HIS A 99 -3.19 -1.46 18.88
N LYS A 100 -3.80 -2.51 19.48
CA LYS A 100 -4.37 -2.55 20.82
C LYS A 100 -5.16 -1.31 21.27
N GLY A 101 -6.23 -1.00 20.54
CA GLY A 101 -7.21 -0.03 21.00
C GLY A 101 -7.16 1.32 20.29
N THR A 102 -8.23 2.04 20.46
CA THR A 102 -8.37 3.44 20.09
C THR A 102 -8.32 4.27 21.37
N TYR A 103 -7.60 5.38 21.33
CA TYR A 103 -7.42 6.23 22.51
C TYR A 103 -7.81 7.68 22.19
N PRO A 104 -8.49 8.40 23.09
CA PRO A 104 -8.45 9.86 23.06
C PRO A 104 -6.99 10.30 23.01
N THR A 105 -6.68 11.35 22.25
CA THR A 105 -5.29 11.74 22.01
C THR A 105 -4.50 12.01 23.29
N ILE A 106 -5.16 12.61 24.27
CA ILE A 106 -4.53 12.98 25.55
C ILE A 106 -4.29 11.80 26.49
N ASP A 107 -4.97 10.67 26.27
CA ASP A 107 -4.86 9.44 27.08
C ASP A 107 -4.05 8.34 26.36
N MET A 108 -3.47 8.67 25.20
CA MET A 108 -2.74 7.70 24.38
C MET A 108 -1.38 7.37 25.04
N PRO A 109 -1.05 6.08 25.24
CA PRO A 109 0.28 5.69 25.66
C PRO A 109 1.36 6.03 24.63
N ASP A 110 2.52 6.48 25.08
CA ASP A 110 3.65 6.84 24.20
C ASP A 110 4.07 5.67 23.31
N GLU A 111 4.05 4.43 23.86
CA GLU A 111 4.41 3.22 23.11
C GLU A 111 3.41 2.94 21.97
N HIS A 112 2.14 3.33 22.14
CA HIS A 112 1.15 3.21 21.06
C HIS A 112 1.44 4.22 19.94
N TRP A 113 1.79 5.46 20.30
CA TRP A 113 2.21 6.48 19.35
C TRP A 113 3.43 6.00 18.53
N ASP A 114 4.49 5.56 19.19
CA ASP A 114 5.73 5.10 18.54
C ASP A 114 5.49 3.89 17.65
N ALA A 115 4.67 2.93 18.09
CA ALA A 115 4.31 1.76 17.30
C ALA A 115 3.56 2.12 16.01
N GLN A 116 2.67 3.12 16.05
CA GLN A 116 1.96 3.58 14.85
C GLN A 116 2.90 4.21 13.82
N PHE A 117 3.86 5.03 14.24
CA PHE A 117 4.88 5.58 13.35
C PHE A 117 5.85 4.51 12.84
N GLY A 118 6.26 3.60 13.73
CA GLY A 118 7.13 2.47 13.40
C GLY A 118 6.55 1.57 12.32
N LEU A 119 5.23 1.32 12.35
CA LEU A 119 4.57 0.46 11.39
C LEU A 119 4.12 1.20 10.13
N ASN A 120 3.55 2.41 10.25
CA ASN A 120 2.83 3.06 9.16
C ASN A 120 3.66 4.09 8.37
N LEU A 121 4.79 4.56 8.91
CA LEU A 121 5.65 5.54 8.24
C LEU A 121 7.05 5.02 7.96
N ARG A 122 7.74 4.52 9.00
CA ARG A 122 9.15 4.11 8.89
C ARG A 122 9.42 3.12 7.76
N PRO A 123 8.60 2.06 7.51
CA PRO A 123 8.81 1.14 6.39
C PRO A 123 8.73 1.81 5.02
N HIS A 124 7.87 2.82 4.84
CA HIS A 124 7.78 3.57 3.59
C HIS A 124 9.07 4.35 3.31
N PHE A 125 9.65 4.99 4.34
CA PHE A 125 10.96 5.65 4.24
C PHE A 125 12.08 4.66 3.89
N LEU A 126 12.16 3.53 4.60
CA LEU A 126 13.18 2.50 4.36
C LEU A 126 13.08 1.93 2.94
N ALA A 127 11.86 1.68 2.48
CA ALA A 127 11.58 1.22 1.12
C ALA A 127 12.03 2.26 0.07
N ALA A 128 11.66 3.53 0.25
CA ALA A 128 12.08 4.59 -0.67
C ALA A 128 13.60 4.66 -0.80
N LYS A 129 14.32 4.58 0.33
CA LYS A 129 15.79 4.57 0.36
C LYS A 129 16.38 3.36 -0.40
N ALA A 130 15.87 2.15 -0.17
CA ALA A 130 16.36 0.94 -0.81
C ALA A 130 16.00 0.91 -2.31
N CYS A 131 14.76 1.26 -2.67
CA CYS A 131 14.28 1.28 -4.04
C CYS A 131 14.99 2.33 -4.90
N ALA A 132 15.25 3.52 -4.34
CA ALA A 132 15.96 4.57 -5.05
C ALA A 132 17.35 4.16 -5.55
N ALA A 133 17.98 3.16 -4.94
CA ALA A 133 19.30 2.66 -5.37
C ALA A 133 19.22 1.81 -6.66
N VAL A 134 18.07 1.21 -6.98
CA VAL A 134 17.93 0.21 -8.07
C VAL A 134 16.90 0.60 -9.13
N MET A 135 15.94 1.45 -8.80
CA MET A 135 14.88 1.88 -9.72
C MET A 135 15.40 2.73 -10.86
N GLN A 136 14.83 2.51 -12.04
CA GLN A 136 15.16 3.17 -13.29
C GLN A 136 14.07 4.21 -13.66
N PRO A 137 14.32 5.11 -14.63
CA PRO A 137 13.29 6.02 -15.15
C PRO A 137 12.02 5.27 -15.56
N GLY A 138 10.86 5.83 -15.21
CA GLY A 138 9.55 5.21 -15.39
C GLY A 138 9.02 4.46 -14.16
N SER A 139 9.86 4.19 -13.17
CA SER A 139 9.46 3.51 -11.92
C SER A 139 8.52 4.35 -11.05
N SER A 140 7.81 3.68 -10.13
CA SER A 140 6.81 4.31 -9.26
C SER A 140 6.87 3.79 -7.81
N LEU A 141 6.90 4.71 -6.85
CA LEU A 141 6.70 4.45 -5.43
C LEU A 141 5.26 4.82 -5.05
N ILE A 142 4.52 3.91 -4.42
CA ILE A 142 3.12 4.15 -4.05
C ILE A 142 2.93 3.82 -2.57
N GLY A 143 2.50 4.83 -1.79
CA GLY A 143 2.12 4.65 -0.39
C GLY A 143 0.62 4.42 -0.23
N ILE A 144 0.21 3.34 0.45
CA ILE A 144 -1.19 3.16 0.84
C ILE A 144 -1.41 3.90 2.16
N SER A 145 -1.98 5.07 2.01
CA SER A 145 -2.36 5.98 3.08
C SER A 145 -3.83 5.72 3.51
N SER A 146 -4.44 6.67 4.18
CA SER A 146 -5.81 6.58 4.68
C SER A 146 -6.51 7.94 4.59
N THR A 147 -7.83 7.94 4.49
CA THR A 147 -8.63 9.16 4.66
C THR A 147 -8.43 9.81 6.03
N SER A 148 -8.01 9.05 7.05
CA SER A 148 -7.59 9.59 8.35
C SER A 148 -6.38 10.54 8.27
N SER A 149 -5.68 10.58 7.14
CA SER A 149 -4.57 11.52 6.88
C SER A 149 -5.02 12.86 6.30
N LEU A 150 -6.28 12.98 5.89
CA LEU A 150 -6.82 14.15 5.18
C LEU A 150 -7.58 15.11 6.11
N GLY A 151 -7.97 14.64 7.28
CA GLY A 151 -8.71 15.42 8.25
C GLY A 151 -8.60 14.88 9.67
N PRO A 152 -9.39 15.42 10.60
CA PRO A 152 -9.41 14.95 11.99
C PRO A 152 -9.79 13.47 12.06
N ALA A 153 -9.05 12.72 12.86
CA ALA A 153 -9.29 11.30 13.11
C ALA A 153 -9.36 11.01 14.63
N PRO A 154 -10.47 11.37 15.29
CA PRO A 154 -10.67 11.13 16.71
C PRO A 154 -10.43 9.66 17.05
N SER A 155 -9.74 9.41 18.14
CA SER A 155 -9.30 8.08 18.60
C SER A 155 -8.25 7.36 17.72
N PHE A 156 -7.89 7.93 16.56
CA PHE A 156 -6.88 7.41 15.63
C PHE A 156 -5.76 8.43 15.37
N ALA A 157 -5.49 9.33 16.32
CA ALA A 157 -4.58 10.46 16.12
C ALA A 157 -3.17 10.02 15.65
N ALA A 158 -2.53 9.04 16.30
CA ALA A 158 -1.20 8.56 15.90
C ALA A 158 -1.20 7.91 14.51
N TYR A 159 -2.22 7.11 14.20
CA TYR A 159 -2.38 6.49 12.87
C TYR A 159 -2.59 7.57 11.80
N GLY A 160 -3.52 8.50 12.03
CA GLY A 160 -3.80 9.61 11.11
C GLY A 160 -2.56 10.48 10.88
N ALA A 161 -1.83 10.82 11.95
CA ALA A 161 -0.58 11.58 11.89
C ALA A 161 0.50 10.83 11.10
N ALA A 162 0.70 9.53 11.34
CA ALA A 162 1.66 8.71 10.60
C ALA A 162 1.32 8.63 9.10
N LYS A 163 0.02 8.50 8.75
CA LYS A 163 -0.44 8.49 7.35
C LYS A 163 -0.35 9.88 6.70
N ALA A 164 -0.57 10.96 7.44
CA ALA A 164 -0.34 12.32 6.96
C ALA A 164 1.16 12.59 6.72
N ALA A 165 2.02 12.10 7.60
CA ALA A 165 3.47 12.15 7.42
C ALA A 165 3.92 11.34 6.20
N MET A 166 3.31 10.18 5.92
CA MET A 166 3.54 9.40 4.69
C MET A 166 3.19 10.23 3.44
N ASN A 167 2.05 10.93 3.43
CA ASN A 167 1.65 11.78 2.32
C ASN A 167 2.66 12.91 2.10
N HIS A 168 3.16 13.53 3.18
CA HIS A 168 4.17 14.58 3.10
C HIS A 168 5.50 14.04 2.56
N LEU A 169 5.99 12.92 3.12
CA LEU A 169 7.20 12.26 2.64
C LEU A 169 7.10 11.89 1.16
N THR A 170 5.95 11.40 0.72
CA THR A 170 5.70 11.07 -0.70
C THR A 170 5.86 12.29 -1.61
N ARG A 171 5.38 13.48 -1.22
CA ARG A 171 5.60 14.72 -1.98
C ARG A 171 7.08 15.10 -2.06
N THR A 172 7.81 14.96 -0.95
CA THR A 172 9.25 15.19 -0.91
C THR A 172 9.99 14.23 -1.87
N LEU A 173 9.68 12.94 -1.79
CA LEU A 173 10.25 11.91 -2.68
C LEU A 173 9.96 12.20 -4.16
N ALA A 174 8.76 12.68 -4.48
CA ALA A 174 8.40 13.04 -5.85
C ALA A 174 9.29 14.17 -6.39
N THR A 175 9.62 15.15 -5.57
CA THR A 175 10.51 16.27 -5.94
C THR A 175 11.96 15.81 -6.08
N GLU A 176 12.45 14.99 -5.15
CA GLU A 176 13.85 14.54 -5.12
C GLU A 176 14.14 13.48 -6.21
N LEU A 177 13.20 12.59 -6.49
CA LEU A 177 13.37 11.48 -7.44
C LEU A 177 12.85 11.81 -8.85
N GLY A 178 12.04 12.85 -9.00
CA GLY A 178 11.49 13.30 -10.27
C GLY A 178 12.54 13.55 -11.35
N PRO A 179 13.67 14.22 -11.07
CA PRO A 179 14.78 14.40 -12.05
C PRO A 179 15.36 13.08 -12.55
N ARG A 180 15.17 11.98 -11.82
CA ARG A 180 15.58 10.63 -12.21
C ARG A 180 14.48 9.87 -12.96
N GLY A 181 13.33 10.49 -13.23
CA GLY A 181 12.17 9.86 -13.87
C GLY A 181 11.43 8.87 -12.96
N ILE A 182 11.63 8.92 -11.64
CA ILE A 182 10.95 8.06 -10.66
C ILE A 182 9.81 8.86 -10.03
N ARG A 183 8.59 8.31 -10.07
CA ARG A 183 7.39 8.94 -9.51
C ARG A 183 7.11 8.46 -8.11
N ALA A 184 6.52 9.30 -7.27
CA ALA A 184 6.07 8.93 -5.94
C ALA A 184 4.67 9.50 -5.69
N ASN A 185 3.70 8.64 -5.30
CA ASN A 185 2.32 9.04 -5.03
C ASN A 185 1.77 8.28 -3.81
N ALA A 186 0.69 8.76 -3.23
CA ALA A 186 -0.03 8.11 -2.16
C ALA A 186 -1.51 7.90 -2.52
N LEU A 187 -2.13 6.86 -1.97
CA LEU A 187 -3.57 6.62 -2.04
C LEU A 187 -4.17 6.76 -0.64
N ALA A 188 -5.00 7.76 -0.42
CA ALA A 188 -5.77 7.89 0.80
C ALA A 188 -7.01 7.00 0.71
N VAL A 189 -6.90 5.79 1.26
CA VAL A 189 -7.94 4.76 1.16
C VAL A 189 -8.98 4.97 2.25
N GLY A 190 -10.26 4.85 1.86
CA GLY A 190 -11.40 4.87 2.76
C GLY A 190 -11.64 3.52 3.45
N ILE A 191 -12.90 3.24 3.77
CA ILE A 191 -13.28 2.01 4.45
C ILE A 191 -13.39 0.86 3.44
N VAL A 192 -12.47 -0.10 3.57
CA VAL A 192 -12.48 -1.37 2.81
C VAL A 192 -12.59 -2.50 3.83
N PRO A 193 -13.68 -3.31 3.80
CA PRO A 193 -13.86 -4.42 4.74
C PRO A 193 -12.82 -5.50 4.44
N THR A 194 -11.87 -5.64 5.36
CA THR A 194 -10.84 -6.65 5.35
C THR A 194 -10.86 -7.36 6.69
N GLU A 195 -10.25 -8.53 6.81
CA GLU A 195 -10.07 -9.18 8.11
C GLU A 195 -9.45 -8.27 9.16
N SER A 196 -8.59 -7.34 8.74
CA SER A 196 -8.00 -6.34 9.64
C SER A 196 -9.08 -5.43 10.24
N LEU A 197 -10.04 -4.99 9.44
CA LEU A 197 -11.12 -4.12 9.89
C LEU A 197 -12.11 -4.85 10.81
N THR A 198 -12.49 -6.08 10.47
CA THR A 198 -13.50 -6.85 11.21
C THR A 198 -12.91 -7.53 12.43
N THR A 199 -11.78 -8.22 12.29
CA THR A 199 -11.19 -9.02 13.38
C THR A 199 -10.41 -8.15 14.37
N ILE A 200 -9.71 -7.11 13.90
CA ILE A 200 -8.81 -6.29 14.73
C ILE A 200 -9.47 -4.96 15.08
N GLY A 201 -10.17 -4.36 14.15
CA GLY A 201 -10.90 -3.09 14.35
C GLY A 201 -12.20 -3.25 15.13
N GLY A 202 -12.63 -4.48 15.44
CA GLY A 202 -13.86 -4.75 16.22
C GLY A 202 -15.14 -4.32 15.52
N ILE A 203 -15.10 -4.08 14.20
CA ILE A 203 -16.29 -3.72 13.42
C ILE A 203 -17.05 -5.01 13.10
N THR A 204 -18.26 -5.13 13.64
CA THR A 204 -19.11 -6.29 13.41
C THR A 204 -19.80 -6.21 12.04
N ASP A 205 -20.21 -7.36 11.52
CA ASP A 205 -20.93 -7.42 10.23
C ASP A 205 -22.23 -6.59 10.25
N GLU A 206 -22.88 -6.48 11.41
CA GLU A 206 -24.09 -5.66 11.60
C GLU A 206 -23.80 -4.15 11.45
N ALA A 207 -22.57 -3.70 11.70
CA ALA A 207 -22.17 -2.31 11.54
C ALA A 207 -21.87 -1.93 10.09
N LEU A 208 -21.52 -2.90 9.22
CA LEU A 208 -21.12 -2.65 7.83
C LEU A 208 -22.19 -1.91 7.00
N PRO A 209 -23.51 -2.24 7.09
CA PRO A 209 -24.53 -1.49 6.36
C PRO A 209 -24.63 -0.02 6.79
N SER A 210 -24.41 0.27 8.07
CA SER A 210 -24.42 1.65 8.58
C SER A 210 -23.21 2.43 8.08
N LEU A 211 -22.05 1.80 8.07
CA LEU A 211 -20.82 2.39 7.50
C LEU A 211 -20.99 2.67 6.00
N ALA A 212 -21.55 1.74 5.25
CA ALA A 212 -21.83 1.92 3.82
C ALA A 212 -22.72 3.15 3.54
N ARG A 213 -23.79 3.34 4.35
CA ARG A 213 -24.66 4.52 4.24
C ARG A 213 -23.97 5.85 4.55
N SER A 214 -22.86 5.82 5.29
CA SER A 214 -22.07 7.03 5.58
C SER A 214 -21.14 7.46 4.44
N ILE A 215 -21.03 6.62 3.40
CA ILE A 215 -20.21 6.89 2.22
C ILE A 215 -21.10 7.43 1.11
N PRO A 216 -20.77 8.56 0.46
CA PRO A 216 -21.59 9.14 -0.61
C PRO A 216 -21.96 8.17 -1.74
N LEU A 217 -21.06 7.25 -2.14
CA LEU A 217 -21.38 6.20 -3.13
C LEU A 217 -22.25 5.06 -2.59
N GLY A 218 -22.65 5.10 -1.31
CA GLY A 218 -23.58 4.13 -0.70
C GLY A 218 -23.02 2.73 -0.51
N ARG A 219 -21.74 2.50 -0.70
CA ARG A 219 -21.08 1.20 -0.51
C ARG A 219 -19.72 1.34 0.17
N LEU A 220 -19.27 0.27 0.77
CA LEU A 220 -17.88 0.12 1.19
C LEU A 220 -16.97 -0.08 -0.03
N GLY A 221 -15.70 0.27 0.11
CA GLY A 221 -14.70 -0.02 -0.91
C GLY A 221 -14.39 -1.51 -0.98
N GLU A 222 -13.85 -1.94 -2.10
CA GLU A 222 -13.33 -3.28 -2.31
C GLU A 222 -11.82 -3.23 -2.57
N PRO A 223 -11.06 -4.31 -2.30
CA PRO A 223 -9.64 -4.35 -2.61
C PRO A 223 -9.32 -4.01 -4.08
N LEU A 224 -10.23 -4.33 -5.01
CA LEU A 224 -10.08 -4.00 -6.42
C LEU A 224 -10.27 -2.52 -6.74
N ASP A 225 -11.03 -1.76 -5.95
CA ASP A 225 -11.10 -0.30 -6.10
C ASP A 225 -9.71 0.34 -5.86
N VAL A 226 -8.99 -0.18 -4.86
CA VAL A 226 -7.63 0.27 -4.56
C VAL A 226 -6.63 -0.21 -5.62
N ALA A 227 -6.78 -1.46 -6.08
CA ALA A 227 -5.92 -2.03 -7.12
C ALA A 227 -6.01 -1.23 -8.42
N ALA A 228 -7.20 -0.80 -8.85
CA ALA A 228 -7.38 0.02 -10.04
C ALA A 228 -6.62 1.36 -9.95
N ALA A 229 -6.65 2.01 -8.78
CA ALA A 229 -5.90 3.24 -8.54
C ALA A 229 -4.37 2.98 -8.53
N VAL A 230 -3.93 1.85 -7.96
CA VAL A 230 -2.51 1.43 -8.02
C VAL A 230 -2.08 1.20 -9.46
N VAL A 231 -2.85 0.47 -10.26
CA VAL A 231 -2.58 0.25 -11.70
C VAL A 231 -2.45 1.58 -12.43
N TYR A 232 -3.37 2.53 -12.21
CA TYR A 232 -3.28 3.87 -12.80
C TYR A 232 -1.97 4.57 -12.46
N LEU A 233 -1.60 4.64 -11.18
CA LEU A 233 -0.39 5.33 -10.73
C LEU A 233 0.90 4.57 -11.08
N ALA A 234 0.87 3.26 -11.21
CA ALA A 234 2.01 2.42 -11.53
C ALA A 234 2.33 2.41 -13.02
N SER A 235 1.31 2.30 -13.87
CA SER A 235 1.43 2.10 -15.32
C SER A 235 1.79 3.40 -16.08
N PRO A 236 2.05 3.30 -17.39
CA PRO A 236 2.24 4.47 -18.26
C PRO A 236 1.04 5.44 -18.28
N ALA A 237 -0.17 5.01 -17.88
CA ALA A 237 -1.32 5.90 -17.74
C ALA A 237 -1.08 7.02 -16.72
N GLY A 238 -0.34 6.73 -15.64
CA GLY A 238 0.03 7.69 -14.60
C GLY A 238 1.36 8.41 -14.82
N SER A 239 1.97 8.33 -16.02
CA SER A 239 3.33 8.83 -16.29
C SER A 239 3.55 10.32 -16.00
N PHE A 240 2.48 11.12 -15.97
CA PHE A 240 2.55 12.56 -15.65
C PHE A 240 1.97 12.89 -14.25
N VAL A 241 1.83 11.87 -13.40
CA VAL A 241 1.30 12.01 -12.03
C VAL A 241 2.37 11.65 -11.01
N THR A 242 2.82 12.66 -10.25
CA THR A 242 3.77 12.49 -9.15
C THR A 242 3.48 13.50 -8.04
N GLY A 243 3.83 13.19 -6.79
CA GLY A 243 3.62 14.02 -5.61
C GLY A 243 2.15 14.12 -5.15
N GLN A 244 1.26 13.29 -5.69
CA GLN A 244 -0.16 13.39 -5.39
C GLN A 244 -0.59 12.44 -4.28
N THR A 245 -1.60 12.86 -3.53
CA THR A 245 -2.39 12.00 -2.64
C THR A 245 -3.79 11.90 -3.24
N LEU A 246 -4.09 10.74 -3.83
CA LEU A 246 -5.39 10.48 -4.46
C LEU A 246 -6.30 9.76 -3.45
N ALA A 247 -7.49 10.31 -3.21
CA ALA A 247 -8.49 9.66 -2.36
C ALA A 247 -9.23 8.55 -3.13
N VAL A 248 -9.25 7.35 -2.56
CA VAL A 248 -10.04 6.19 -3.02
C VAL A 248 -11.00 5.82 -1.88
N ALA A 249 -12.11 6.55 -1.77
CA ALA A 249 -12.92 6.57 -0.55
C ALA A 249 -14.43 6.73 -0.79
N GLY A 250 -14.89 6.64 -2.02
CA GLY A 250 -16.33 6.74 -2.35
C GLY A 250 -16.95 8.12 -2.04
N GLY A 251 -16.13 9.20 -1.98
CA GLY A 251 -16.56 10.57 -1.65
C GLY A 251 -16.40 10.93 -0.17
N ARG A 252 -15.87 10.04 0.67
CA ARG A 252 -15.50 10.32 2.05
C ARG A 252 -14.03 10.74 2.11
N GLY A 253 -13.77 12.02 2.35
CA GLY A 253 -12.40 12.56 2.45
C GLY A 253 -12.39 13.89 3.17
#